data_44c5b54dd42f01e7dd7a98b21fd01dd9
#
_entry.id   44c5b54dd42f01e7dd7a98b21fd01dd9
#
_cell.length_a   1.000
_cell.length_b   1.000
_cell.length_c   1.000
_cell.angle_alpha   90.00
_cell.angle_beta   90.00
_cell.angle_gamma   90.00
#
_symmetry.space_group_name_H-M   'P 1'
#
loop_
_entity.id
_entity.type
_entity.pdbx_description
1 polymer ?
#
loop_
_entity_poly.entity_id
_entity_poly.type
_entity_poly.pdbx_seq_one_letter_code
_entity_poly.pdbx_strand_id
1 'polypeptide(L)'
;PEGLDRYLFLLHAPGTGYGGLEHRWSSANICARDNLPARGDEGVSDSYRTFLGLVSHEYFHLWNVKRMKPAAFTPYDLSQETHTSLLWVFEGVTSYYDDLGLVRSGLLESRSYLELLGQTITRVLRGAGRRRQSVAESSFDAWTKFYKQDANAANAIVSYYAKGSLVALVTDLKLRTETDGQISLDDVLRAAWQRWGESGEGMPEDGFEAVAADVSGLD
;
A
#
# COMPACT_ATOMS: atom_id res chain seq x y z
N PRO A 1 -1.04 -17.59 -3.45
CA PRO A 1 -1.15 -17.71 -4.91
C PRO A 1 -0.65 -19.10 -5.36
N GLU A 2 -1.27 -19.66 -6.37
CA GLU A 2 -0.82 -20.93 -6.94
C GLU A 2 0.62 -20.85 -7.45
N GLY A 3 1.41 -21.93 -7.26
CA GLY A 3 2.80 -22.03 -7.71
C GLY A 3 3.79 -21.22 -6.89
N LEU A 4 3.43 -20.75 -5.69
CA LEU A 4 4.36 -20.12 -4.77
C LEU A 4 5.03 -21.15 -3.86
N ASP A 5 6.14 -21.73 -4.33
CA ASP A 5 6.94 -22.66 -3.53
C ASP A 5 7.93 -21.93 -2.61
N ARG A 6 8.38 -20.74 -3.02
CA ARG A 6 9.34 -19.93 -2.28
C ARG A 6 9.22 -18.46 -2.63
N TYR A 7 9.35 -17.59 -1.63
CA TYR A 7 9.51 -16.15 -1.79
C TYR A 7 10.87 -15.71 -1.23
N LEU A 8 11.57 -14.81 -1.93
CA LEU A 8 12.89 -14.32 -1.52
C LEU A 8 12.81 -12.85 -1.13
N PHE A 9 13.29 -12.53 0.06
CA PHE A 9 13.59 -11.17 0.46
C PHE A 9 15.09 -10.90 0.22
N LEU A 10 15.40 -10.03 -0.73
CA LEU A 10 16.75 -9.56 -0.99
C LEU A 10 16.96 -8.26 -0.22
N LEU A 11 17.96 -8.22 0.65
CA LEU A 11 18.23 -7.05 1.49
C LEU A 11 19.61 -6.48 1.20
N HIS A 12 19.66 -5.19 0.85
CA HIS A 12 20.85 -4.38 0.82
C HIS A 12 20.85 -3.44 2.03
N ALA A 13 21.85 -3.57 2.92
CA ALA A 13 21.94 -2.81 4.17
C ALA A 13 23.17 -1.87 4.17
N PRO A 14 23.13 -0.74 3.45
CA PRO A 14 24.20 0.29 3.48
C PRO A 14 24.17 1.11 4.77
N GLY A 15 25.03 2.13 4.87
CA GLY A 15 25.02 3.08 5.99
C GLY A 15 23.76 3.97 6.04
N THR A 16 23.16 4.24 4.87
CA THR A 16 21.90 5.01 4.73
C THR A 16 21.12 4.46 3.56
N GLY A 17 19.79 4.61 3.60
CA GLY A 17 18.89 4.21 2.51
C GLY A 17 17.59 3.63 3.03
N TYR A 18 16.56 3.74 2.22
CA TYR A 18 15.24 3.16 2.46
C TYR A 18 14.52 3.01 1.13
N GLY A 19 13.90 1.87 0.90
CA GLY A 19 13.04 1.61 -0.24
C GLY A 19 12.92 0.12 -0.51
N GLY A 20 11.91 -0.22 -1.27
CA GLY A 20 11.63 -1.56 -1.73
C GLY A 20 11.23 -1.58 -3.19
N LEU A 21 11.32 -2.75 -3.79
CA LEU A 21 10.83 -3.02 -5.11
C LEU A 21 10.32 -4.45 -5.15
N GLU A 22 9.04 -4.53 -5.35
CA GLU A 22 8.30 -5.78 -5.40
C GLU A 22 8.55 -6.54 -6.73
N HIS A 23 8.61 -7.85 -6.64
CA HIS A 23 8.68 -8.78 -7.77
C HIS A 23 7.69 -9.92 -7.59
N ARG A 24 7.46 -10.69 -8.64
CA ARG A 24 6.46 -11.77 -8.63
C ARG A 24 6.74 -12.86 -7.58
N TRP A 25 8.03 -13.11 -7.26
CA TRP A 25 8.51 -14.18 -6.38
C TRP A 25 9.54 -13.71 -5.36
N SER A 26 9.78 -12.41 -5.30
CA SER A 26 10.77 -11.80 -4.43
C SER A 26 10.49 -10.32 -4.20
N SER A 27 11.17 -9.72 -3.24
CA SER A 27 11.34 -8.28 -3.15
C SER A 27 12.80 -7.90 -2.96
N ALA A 28 13.20 -6.76 -3.50
CA ALA A 28 14.50 -6.14 -3.25
C ALA A 28 14.30 -4.97 -2.31
N ASN A 29 14.93 -5.03 -1.13
CA ASN A 29 14.73 -4.05 -0.06
C ASN A 29 16.04 -3.36 0.28
N ILE A 30 15.98 -2.08 0.60
CA ILE A 30 17.09 -1.28 1.10
C ILE A 30 16.69 -0.68 2.45
N CYS A 31 17.50 -0.89 3.48
CA CYS A 31 17.39 -0.17 4.74
C CYS A 31 18.76 0.22 5.26
N ALA A 32 18.85 1.28 6.07
CA ALA A 32 20.09 1.58 6.76
C ALA A 32 20.46 0.42 7.70
N ARG A 33 21.75 0.10 7.80
CA ARG A 33 22.22 -1.00 8.65
C ARG A 33 21.78 -0.85 10.09
N ASP A 34 21.75 0.39 10.59
CA ASP A 34 21.35 0.71 11.95
C ASP A 34 19.84 0.54 12.20
N ASN A 35 19.04 0.26 11.15
CA ASN A 35 17.63 -0.07 11.30
C ASN A 35 17.41 -1.55 11.68
N LEU A 36 18.44 -2.38 11.52
CA LEU A 36 18.38 -3.79 11.90
C LEU A 36 18.73 -3.97 13.37
N PRO A 37 18.10 -4.92 14.09
CA PRO A 37 18.42 -5.15 15.48
C PRO A 37 19.83 -5.70 15.64
N ALA A 38 20.52 -5.26 16.68
CA ALA A 38 21.79 -5.82 17.09
C ALA A 38 21.59 -7.03 18.03
N ARG A 39 22.64 -7.84 18.17
CA ARG A 39 22.60 -8.97 19.10
C ARG A 39 22.45 -8.48 20.54
N GLY A 40 21.36 -8.84 21.18
CA GLY A 40 21.04 -8.47 22.56
C GLY A 40 20.04 -7.31 22.68
N ASP A 41 19.59 -6.74 21.57
CA ASP A 41 18.48 -5.78 21.60
C ASP A 41 17.19 -6.48 22.03
N GLU A 42 16.41 -5.79 22.84
CA GLU A 42 15.09 -6.26 23.29
C GLU A 42 14.00 -5.41 22.64
N GLY A 43 12.94 -6.09 22.16
CA GLY A 43 11.77 -5.43 21.57
C GLY A 43 12.00 -4.95 20.14
N VAL A 44 11.08 -4.10 19.66
CA VAL A 44 11.06 -3.55 18.30
C VAL A 44 11.31 -2.04 18.38
N SER A 45 12.48 -1.59 17.94
CA SER A 45 12.79 -0.16 17.84
C SER A 45 11.97 0.51 16.74
N ASP A 46 11.84 1.84 16.77
CA ASP A 46 11.11 2.60 15.74
C ASP A 46 11.71 2.41 14.34
N SER A 47 13.03 2.34 14.24
CA SER A 47 13.72 2.11 12.98
C SER A 47 13.51 0.69 12.46
N TYR A 48 13.55 -0.31 13.35
CA TYR A 48 13.27 -1.69 12.98
C TYR A 48 11.80 -1.89 12.61
N ARG A 49 10.88 -1.25 13.33
CA ARG A 49 9.45 -1.22 12.99
C ARG A 49 9.23 -0.68 11.57
N THR A 50 9.91 0.42 11.21
CA THR A 50 9.84 0.99 9.86
C THR A 50 10.34 0.00 8.81
N PHE A 51 11.42 -0.73 9.08
CA PHE A 51 11.92 -1.78 8.18
C PHE A 51 10.95 -2.95 8.06
N LEU A 52 10.32 -3.39 9.15
CA LEU A 52 9.30 -4.44 9.12
C LEU A 52 8.09 -4.02 8.29
N GLY A 53 7.66 -2.76 8.40
CA GLY A 53 6.61 -2.17 7.56
C GLY A 53 6.97 -2.25 6.08
N LEU A 54 8.20 -1.89 5.70
CA LEU A 54 8.68 -2.04 4.33
C LEU A 54 8.61 -3.50 3.84
N VAL A 55 9.11 -4.44 4.61
CA VAL A 55 9.08 -5.87 4.24
C VAL A 55 7.64 -6.36 4.07
N SER A 56 6.73 -5.96 4.96
CA SER A 56 5.31 -6.27 4.88
C SER A 56 4.66 -5.67 3.63
N HIS A 57 4.96 -4.41 3.31
CA HIS A 57 4.51 -3.70 2.12
C HIS A 57 4.90 -4.43 0.83
N GLU A 58 6.19 -4.72 0.66
CA GLU A 58 6.72 -5.41 -0.51
C GLU A 58 6.20 -6.85 -0.63
N TYR A 59 5.92 -7.50 0.50
CA TYR A 59 5.32 -8.83 0.50
C TYR A 59 3.85 -8.79 0.10
N PHE A 60 3.09 -7.77 0.52
CA PHE A 60 1.69 -7.61 0.14
C PHE A 60 1.51 -7.41 -1.37
N HIS A 61 2.48 -6.80 -2.03
CA HIS A 61 2.52 -6.66 -3.48
C HIS A 61 2.56 -7.99 -4.24
N LEU A 62 2.87 -9.11 -3.58
CA LEU A 62 2.73 -10.45 -4.16
C LEU A 62 1.33 -10.67 -4.75
N TRP A 63 0.31 -10.12 -4.11
CA TRP A 63 -1.08 -10.15 -4.55
C TRP A 63 -1.47 -8.82 -5.21
N ASN A 64 -1.32 -7.72 -4.49
CA ASN A 64 -1.78 -6.39 -4.86
C ASN A 64 -0.67 -5.63 -5.57
N VAL A 65 -0.54 -5.88 -6.80
CA VAL A 65 0.08 -5.34 -8.00
C VAL A 65 0.80 -6.40 -8.85
N LYS A 66 1.43 -7.42 -8.28
CA LYS A 66 2.16 -8.40 -9.12
C LYS A 66 1.23 -9.40 -9.81
N ARG A 67 0.03 -9.58 -9.28
CA ARG A 67 -1.00 -10.46 -9.89
C ARG A 67 -2.27 -9.68 -10.19
N MET A 68 -2.89 -9.10 -9.20
CA MET A 68 -3.97 -8.15 -9.37
C MET A 68 -3.36 -6.77 -9.66
N LYS A 69 -3.65 -6.18 -10.82
CA LYS A 69 -3.02 -4.94 -11.29
C LYS A 69 -4.01 -4.09 -12.10
N PRO A 70 -3.74 -2.79 -12.32
CA PRO A 70 -4.55 -1.96 -13.21
C PRO A 70 -4.64 -2.54 -14.63
N ALA A 71 -5.77 -2.36 -15.30
CA ALA A 71 -5.92 -2.71 -16.71
C ALA A 71 -4.87 -2.01 -17.59
N ALA A 72 -4.52 -0.76 -17.27
CA ALA A 72 -3.46 -0.01 -17.94
C ALA A 72 -2.08 -0.69 -17.87
N PHE A 73 -1.84 -1.59 -16.90
CA PHE A 73 -0.59 -2.34 -16.77
C PHE A 73 -0.67 -3.76 -17.36
N THR A 74 -1.69 -4.05 -18.14
CA THR A 74 -1.94 -5.40 -18.68
C THR A 74 -2.20 -5.38 -20.19
N PRO A 75 -1.23 -5.80 -21.02
CA PRO A 75 0.15 -6.16 -20.66
C PRO A 75 1.02 -4.95 -20.29
N TYR A 76 2.15 -5.16 -19.63
CA TYR A 76 3.12 -4.09 -19.41
C TYR A 76 3.73 -3.61 -20.73
N ASP A 77 3.78 -2.29 -20.91
CA ASP A 77 4.58 -1.64 -21.95
C ASP A 77 5.68 -0.77 -21.28
N LEU A 78 6.90 -1.27 -21.30
CA LEU A 78 8.05 -0.59 -20.68
C LEU A 78 8.70 0.45 -21.59
N SER A 79 8.17 0.67 -22.80
CA SER A 79 8.69 1.65 -23.75
C SER A 79 8.19 3.08 -23.50
N GLN A 80 7.15 3.22 -22.67
CA GLN A 80 6.50 4.50 -22.38
C GLN A 80 6.00 4.58 -20.94
N GLU A 81 5.72 5.78 -20.47
CA GLU A 81 5.03 6.03 -19.19
C GLU A 81 3.59 5.50 -19.27
N THR A 82 3.17 4.77 -18.25
CA THR A 82 1.79 4.27 -18.13
C THR A 82 1.10 4.95 -16.97
N HIS A 83 -0.05 5.55 -17.24
CA HIS A 83 -0.84 6.29 -16.27
C HIS A 83 -2.10 5.49 -15.88
N THR A 84 -2.42 5.53 -14.60
CA THR A 84 -3.65 4.98 -14.02
C THR A 84 -4.07 5.80 -12.81
N SER A 85 -5.35 5.96 -12.57
CA SER A 85 -5.87 6.59 -11.36
C SER A 85 -5.90 5.65 -10.15
N LEU A 86 -5.46 4.39 -10.30
CA LEU A 86 -5.57 3.33 -9.30
C LEU A 86 -4.34 3.10 -8.42
N LEU A 87 -3.24 3.89 -8.54
CA LEU A 87 -2.08 3.63 -7.67
C LEU A 87 -2.43 3.75 -6.18
N TRP A 88 -3.42 4.55 -5.80
CA TRP A 88 -3.90 4.60 -4.42
C TRP A 88 -4.51 3.26 -3.94
N VAL A 89 -5.08 2.45 -4.85
CA VAL A 89 -5.53 1.09 -4.55
C VAL A 89 -4.34 0.16 -4.39
N PHE A 90 -3.36 0.24 -5.31
CA PHE A 90 -2.24 -0.70 -5.34
C PHE A 90 -1.12 -0.35 -4.38
N GLU A 91 -1.02 0.91 -3.97
CA GLU A 91 -0.03 1.40 -3.01
C GLU A 91 -0.66 1.84 -1.68
N GLY A 92 -1.77 2.60 -1.76
CA GLY A 92 -2.44 3.11 -0.57
C GLY A 92 -3.11 2.00 0.25
N VAL A 93 -3.82 1.08 -0.40
CA VAL A 93 -4.38 -0.10 0.30
C VAL A 93 -3.24 -0.99 0.82
N THR A 94 -2.16 -1.18 0.05
CA THR A 94 -0.97 -1.88 0.53
C THR A 94 -0.38 -1.20 1.77
N SER A 95 -0.29 0.14 1.78
CA SER A 95 0.16 0.93 2.94
C SER A 95 -0.81 0.93 4.13
N TYR A 96 -2.05 0.52 3.93
CA TYR A 96 -2.97 0.23 5.04
C TYR A 96 -2.69 -1.14 5.65
N TYR A 97 -2.42 -2.13 4.80
CA TYR A 97 -2.20 -3.50 5.24
C TYR A 97 -0.79 -3.80 5.73
N ASP A 98 0.22 -3.02 5.35
CA ASP A 98 1.59 -3.28 5.75
C ASP A 98 1.77 -3.28 7.29
N ASP A 99 1.40 -2.20 7.95
CA ASP A 99 1.43 -2.09 9.41
C ASP A 99 0.35 -2.94 10.09
N LEU A 100 -0.85 -3.02 9.52
CA LEU A 100 -1.94 -3.87 10.04
C LEU A 100 -1.56 -5.35 10.01
N GLY A 101 -0.85 -5.79 8.97
CA GLY A 101 -0.32 -7.14 8.84
C GLY A 101 0.66 -7.49 9.95
N LEU A 102 1.50 -6.54 10.36
CA LEU A 102 2.43 -6.72 11.49
C LEU A 102 1.69 -6.89 12.82
N VAL A 103 0.58 -6.17 13.02
CA VAL A 103 -0.26 -6.38 14.22
C VAL A 103 -0.94 -7.75 14.17
N ARG A 104 -1.53 -8.11 13.04
CA ARG A 104 -2.22 -9.40 12.86
C ARG A 104 -1.29 -10.60 13.03
N SER A 105 0.00 -10.45 12.68
CA SER A 105 1.03 -11.48 12.88
C SER A 105 1.62 -11.50 14.30
N GLY A 106 1.28 -10.55 15.16
CA GLY A 106 1.80 -10.43 16.52
C GLY A 106 3.23 -9.83 16.59
N LEU A 107 3.76 -9.31 15.49
CA LEU A 107 5.09 -8.66 15.45
C LEU A 107 5.03 -7.22 15.97
N LEU A 108 3.86 -6.59 15.95
CA LEU A 108 3.65 -5.23 16.40
C LEU A 108 2.46 -5.15 17.35
N GLU A 109 2.62 -4.41 18.45
CA GLU A 109 1.53 -4.13 19.37
C GLU A 109 0.53 -3.12 18.78
N SER A 110 -0.76 -3.26 19.13
CA SER A 110 -1.82 -2.34 18.68
C SER A 110 -1.52 -0.88 19.00
N ARG A 111 -0.86 -0.60 20.12
CA ARG A 111 -0.45 0.76 20.49
C ARG A 111 0.54 1.36 19.48
N SER A 112 1.56 0.60 19.10
CA SER A 112 2.54 1.02 18.11
C SER A 112 1.90 1.28 16.73
N TYR A 113 0.93 0.46 16.33
CA TYR A 113 0.14 0.69 15.13
C TYR A 113 -0.64 2.01 15.20
N LEU A 114 -1.30 2.29 16.31
CA LEU A 114 -2.05 3.55 16.49
C LEU A 114 -1.14 4.78 16.46
N GLU A 115 0.10 4.67 16.94
CA GLU A 115 1.10 5.73 16.83
C GLU A 115 1.50 5.98 15.36
N LEU A 116 1.75 4.93 14.56
CA LEU A 116 2.03 5.04 13.12
C LEU A 116 0.85 5.63 12.35
N LEU A 117 -0.35 5.18 12.65
CA LEU A 117 -1.58 5.73 12.08
C LEU A 117 -1.74 7.22 12.41
N GLY A 118 -1.50 7.62 13.67
CA GLY A 118 -1.51 9.02 14.10
C GLY A 118 -0.49 9.88 13.35
N GLN A 119 0.70 9.35 13.07
CA GLN A 119 1.72 10.01 12.25
C GLN A 119 1.25 10.18 10.80
N THR A 120 0.64 9.16 10.20
CA THR A 120 0.11 9.22 8.84
C THR A 120 -1.04 10.22 8.72
N ILE A 121 -1.99 10.22 9.65
CA ILE A 121 -3.07 11.20 9.74
C ILE A 121 -2.48 12.62 9.83
N THR A 122 -1.51 12.82 10.71
CA THR A 122 -0.86 14.12 10.91
C THR A 122 -0.17 14.60 9.63
N ARG A 123 0.57 13.71 8.96
CA ARG A 123 1.25 14.01 7.69
C ARG A 123 0.25 14.50 6.63
N VAL A 124 -0.85 13.76 6.43
CA VAL A 124 -1.87 14.12 5.45
C VAL A 124 -2.58 15.40 5.83
N LEU A 125 -2.94 15.60 7.10
CA LEU A 125 -3.66 16.80 7.54
C LEU A 125 -2.81 18.08 7.46
N ARG A 126 -1.51 18.01 7.67
CA ARG A 126 -0.59 19.17 7.56
C ARG A 126 -0.40 19.64 6.12
N GLY A 127 -0.45 18.74 5.15
CA GLY A 127 -0.25 19.06 3.73
C GLY A 127 -1.46 19.80 3.13
N ALA A 128 -1.27 20.98 2.54
CA ALA A 128 -2.33 21.72 1.85
C ALA A 128 -2.79 20.99 0.56
N GLY A 129 -1.91 20.22 -0.06
CA GLY A 129 -2.17 19.42 -1.26
C GLY A 129 -3.39 18.49 -1.14
N ARG A 130 -3.70 17.99 0.06
CA ARG A 130 -4.89 17.15 0.30
C ARG A 130 -6.22 17.81 -0.10
N ARG A 131 -6.27 19.13 -0.18
CA ARG A 131 -7.45 19.92 -0.61
C ARG A 131 -7.39 20.31 -2.09
N ARG A 132 -6.29 20.03 -2.76
CA ARG A 132 -6.02 20.43 -4.14
C ARG A 132 -6.02 19.24 -5.10
N GLN A 133 -5.67 18.07 -4.60
CA GLN A 133 -5.52 16.86 -5.40
C GLN A 133 -6.23 15.68 -4.73
N SER A 134 -7.02 14.95 -5.49
CA SER A 134 -7.61 13.67 -5.08
C SER A 134 -6.54 12.56 -5.08
N VAL A 135 -6.85 11.40 -4.52
CA VAL A 135 -5.95 10.23 -4.59
C VAL A 135 -5.86 9.67 -6.01
N ALA A 136 -6.95 9.76 -6.78
CA ALA A 136 -6.99 9.36 -8.18
C ALA A 136 -6.10 10.25 -9.05
N GLU A 137 -6.21 11.59 -8.92
CA GLU A 137 -5.33 12.54 -9.61
C GLU A 137 -3.87 12.37 -9.19
N SER A 138 -3.60 12.14 -7.89
CA SER A 138 -2.25 11.87 -7.39
C SER A 138 -1.66 10.60 -8.00
N SER A 139 -2.48 9.57 -8.14
CA SER A 139 -2.10 8.31 -8.80
C SER A 139 -1.76 8.53 -10.27
N PHE A 140 -2.64 9.22 -11.00
CA PHE A 140 -2.45 9.50 -12.43
C PHE A 140 -1.21 10.36 -12.70
N ASP A 141 -0.97 11.35 -11.85
CA ASP A 141 0.16 12.29 -11.94
C ASP A 141 1.47 11.75 -11.33
N ALA A 142 1.55 10.48 -10.94
CA ALA A 142 2.70 9.94 -10.22
C ALA A 142 4.04 10.21 -10.93
N TRP A 143 4.13 9.93 -12.23
CA TRP A 143 5.33 10.13 -13.04
C TRP A 143 5.78 11.58 -13.11
N THR A 144 4.84 12.50 -13.19
CA THR A 144 5.10 13.91 -13.52
C THR A 144 5.17 14.82 -12.29
N LYS A 145 4.50 14.44 -11.19
CA LYS A 145 4.40 15.26 -9.99
C LYS A 145 4.94 14.57 -8.74
N PHE A 146 4.51 13.35 -8.44
CA PHE A 146 4.89 12.70 -7.18
C PHE A 146 6.37 12.33 -7.14
N TYR A 147 6.91 11.79 -8.22
CA TYR A 147 8.34 11.44 -8.34
C TYR A 147 9.23 12.57 -8.84
N LYS A 148 8.65 13.71 -9.23
CA LYS A 148 9.38 14.90 -9.70
C LYS A 148 8.95 16.14 -8.91
N GLN A 149 9.03 16.06 -7.58
CA GLN A 149 8.56 17.11 -6.68
C GLN A 149 9.40 18.38 -6.81
N ASP A 150 8.72 19.52 -6.89
CA ASP A 150 9.30 20.84 -6.82
C ASP A 150 9.12 21.48 -5.41
N ALA A 151 9.59 22.71 -5.24
CA ALA A 151 9.49 23.43 -3.98
C ALA A 151 8.03 23.70 -3.53
N ASN A 152 7.05 23.66 -4.43
CA ASN A 152 5.63 23.86 -4.13
C ASN A 152 4.87 22.54 -3.88
N ALA A 153 5.49 21.39 -4.02
CA ALA A 153 4.83 20.10 -3.91
C ALA A 153 3.99 19.94 -2.64
N ALA A 154 4.51 20.40 -1.49
CA ALA A 154 3.80 20.31 -0.20
C ALA A 154 2.44 21.06 -0.19
N ASN A 155 2.26 22.07 -1.06
CA ASN A 155 1.03 22.84 -1.18
C ASN A 155 0.11 22.34 -2.30
N ALA A 156 0.62 21.58 -3.27
CA ALA A 156 -0.06 21.25 -4.51
C ALA A 156 -0.47 19.79 -4.60
N ILE A 157 0.35 18.86 -4.11
CA ILE A 157 0.13 17.42 -4.26
C ILE A 157 -0.13 16.72 -2.93
N VAL A 158 -0.72 15.55 -3.00
CA VAL A 158 -0.89 14.65 -1.86
C VAL A 158 -0.26 13.30 -2.20
N SER A 159 0.20 12.57 -1.19
CA SER A 159 0.68 11.20 -1.38
C SER A 159 -0.49 10.23 -1.55
N TYR A 160 -0.54 9.54 -2.68
CA TYR A 160 -1.51 8.46 -2.89
C TYR A 160 -1.20 7.24 -1.99
N TYR A 161 0.01 7.08 -1.48
CA TYR A 161 0.34 6.13 -0.41
C TYR A 161 -0.36 6.54 0.90
N ALA A 162 0.01 7.68 1.47
CA ALA A 162 -0.45 8.08 2.79
C ALA A 162 -1.94 8.46 2.83
N LYS A 163 -2.45 9.24 1.85
CA LYS A 163 -3.88 9.55 1.79
C LYS A 163 -4.68 8.32 1.35
N GLY A 164 -4.13 7.49 0.46
CA GLY A 164 -4.75 6.24 0.02
C GLY A 164 -4.91 5.25 1.17
N SER A 165 -3.91 5.12 2.06
CA SER A 165 -4.05 4.26 3.25
C SER A 165 -5.15 4.74 4.20
N LEU A 166 -5.35 6.06 4.33
CA LEU A 166 -6.46 6.60 5.12
C LEU A 166 -7.83 6.41 4.42
N VAL A 167 -7.89 6.45 3.10
CA VAL A 167 -9.10 6.08 2.34
C VAL A 167 -9.41 4.61 2.60
N ALA A 168 -8.44 3.71 2.50
CA ALA A 168 -8.60 2.29 2.81
C ALA A 168 -9.09 2.05 4.23
N LEU A 169 -8.51 2.75 5.24
CA LEU A 169 -8.97 2.69 6.63
C LEU A 169 -10.43 3.13 6.76
N VAL A 170 -10.81 4.26 6.16
CA VAL A 170 -12.19 4.77 6.23
C VAL A 170 -13.15 3.80 5.55
N THR A 171 -12.75 3.22 4.41
CA THR A 171 -13.55 2.20 3.71
C THR A 171 -13.74 0.96 4.59
N ASP A 172 -12.68 0.42 5.20
CA ASP A 172 -12.77 -0.75 6.10
C ASP A 172 -13.68 -0.47 7.31
N LEU A 173 -13.53 0.71 7.93
CA LEU A 173 -14.38 1.11 9.06
C LEU A 173 -15.85 1.30 8.62
N LYS A 174 -16.12 1.92 7.47
CA LYS A 174 -17.48 2.08 6.94
C LYS A 174 -18.12 0.71 6.68
N LEU A 175 -17.41 -0.17 5.95
CA LEU A 175 -17.88 -1.52 5.67
C LEU A 175 -18.29 -2.25 6.97
N ARG A 176 -17.39 -2.27 7.96
CA ARG A 176 -17.67 -2.91 9.26
C ARG A 176 -18.85 -2.29 9.99
N THR A 177 -18.96 -0.96 9.97
CA THR A 177 -20.03 -0.27 10.70
C THR A 177 -21.39 -0.49 10.05
N GLU A 178 -21.47 -0.35 8.72
CA GLU A 178 -22.74 -0.46 7.97
C GLU A 178 -23.23 -1.92 7.83
N THR A 179 -22.36 -2.90 8.06
CA THR A 179 -22.70 -4.32 7.94
C THR A 179 -22.64 -5.08 9.27
N ASP A 180 -22.66 -4.37 10.41
CA ASP A 180 -22.54 -4.97 11.74
C ASP A 180 -21.33 -5.91 11.88
N GLY A 181 -20.20 -5.54 11.24
CA GLY A 181 -18.95 -6.27 11.27
C GLY A 181 -18.88 -7.49 10.34
N GLN A 182 -19.89 -7.72 9.51
CA GLN A 182 -19.94 -8.89 8.64
C GLN A 182 -19.04 -8.75 7.40
N ILE A 183 -18.88 -7.54 6.90
CA ILE A 183 -18.03 -7.23 5.72
C ILE A 183 -16.90 -6.30 6.14
N SER A 184 -15.74 -6.55 5.59
CA SER A 184 -14.53 -5.79 5.79
C SER A 184 -13.80 -5.54 4.46
N LEU A 185 -12.76 -4.74 4.49
CA LEU A 185 -11.91 -4.55 3.31
C LEU A 185 -11.21 -5.86 2.88
N ASP A 186 -10.99 -6.82 3.80
CA ASP A 186 -10.48 -8.15 3.47
C ASP A 186 -11.40 -8.88 2.48
N ASP A 187 -12.71 -8.74 2.63
CA ASP A 187 -13.71 -9.38 1.78
C ASP A 187 -13.73 -8.75 0.38
N VAL A 188 -13.63 -7.42 0.32
CA VAL A 188 -13.49 -6.68 -0.93
C VAL A 188 -12.22 -7.12 -1.70
N LEU A 189 -11.08 -7.21 -0.99
CA LEU A 189 -9.83 -7.65 -1.63
C LEU A 189 -9.87 -9.11 -2.08
N ARG A 190 -10.53 -10.01 -1.35
CA ARG A 190 -10.73 -11.40 -1.79
C ARG A 190 -11.58 -11.47 -3.05
N ALA A 191 -12.66 -10.68 -3.12
CA ALA A 191 -13.49 -10.61 -4.31
C ALA A 191 -12.73 -10.00 -5.51
N ALA A 192 -11.96 -8.93 -5.27
CA ALA A 192 -11.09 -8.35 -6.29
C ALA A 192 -10.03 -9.36 -6.78
N TRP A 193 -9.45 -10.13 -5.86
CA TRP A 193 -8.52 -11.21 -6.21
C TRP A 193 -9.16 -12.26 -7.11
N GLN A 194 -10.35 -12.72 -6.80
CA GLN A 194 -11.08 -13.70 -7.62
C GLN A 194 -11.38 -13.16 -9.03
N ARG A 195 -11.70 -11.85 -9.14
CA ARG A 195 -12.01 -11.23 -10.44
C ARG A 195 -10.78 -10.99 -11.30
N TRP A 196 -9.71 -10.45 -10.74
CA TRP A 196 -8.55 -9.95 -11.50
C TRP A 196 -7.22 -10.59 -11.13
N GLY A 197 -7.06 -11.09 -9.91
CA GLY A 197 -5.84 -11.75 -9.48
C GLY A 197 -5.67 -13.17 -10.04
N GLU A 198 -6.76 -13.93 -10.07
CA GLU A 198 -6.79 -15.31 -10.58
C GLU A 198 -6.92 -15.34 -12.10
N SER A 199 -7.75 -14.48 -12.69
CA SER A 199 -7.93 -14.40 -14.14
C SER A 199 -6.71 -13.83 -14.85
N GLY A 200 -5.94 -12.98 -14.21
CA GLY A 200 -4.85 -12.22 -14.81
C GLY A 200 -5.34 -11.04 -15.67
N GLU A 201 -6.63 -10.79 -15.69
CA GLU A 201 -7.21 -9.57 -16.28
C GLU A 201 -6.85 -8.35 -15.44
N GLY A 202 -6.72 -7.20 -16.09
CA GLY A 202 -6.45 -5.94 -15.37
C GLY A 202 -7.72 -5.38 -14.74
N MET A 203 -7.59 -4.80 -13.54
CA MET A 203 -8.67 -4.07 -12.87
C MET A 203 -8.98 -2.78 -13.65
N PRO A 204 -10.23 -2.53 -14.07
CA PRO A 204 -10.63 -1.27 -14.69
C PRO A 204 -10.58 -0.12 -13.67
N GLU A 205 -10.59 1.13 -14.16
CA GLU A 205 -10.40 2.33 -13.32
C GLU A 205 -11.48 2.52 -12.23
N ASP A 206 -12.68 1.98 -12.43
CA ASP A 206 -13.81 1.95 -11.47
C ASP A 206 -13.95 0.61 -10.74
N GLY A 207 -13.00 -0.32 -10.96
CA GLY A 207 -13.12 -1.71 -10.52
C GLY A 207 -13.12 -1.88 -9.01
N PHE A 208 -12.35 -1.07 -8.29
CA PHE A 208 -12.27 -1.18 -6.83
C PHE A 208 -13.59 -0.73 -6.16
N GLU A 209 -14.13 0.39 -6.57
CA GLU A 209 -15.40 0.90 -6.09
C GLU A 209 -16.56 -0.06 -6.45
N ALA A 210 -16.57 -0.57 -7.68
CA ALA A 210 -17.56 -1.52 -8.13
C ALA A 210 -17.55 -2.83 -7.31
N VAL A 211 -16.36 -3.40 -7.03
CA VAL A 211 -16.29 -4.61 -6.22
C VAL A 211 -16.63 -4.37 -4.75
N ALA A 212 -16.31 -3.18 -4.22
CA ALA A 212 -16.67 -2.81 -2.86
C ALA A 212 -18.19 -2.69 -2.70
N ALA A 213 -18.86 -2.04 -3.66
CA ALA A 213 -20.32 -1.93 -3.71
C ALA A 213 -20.99 -3.31 -3.84
N ASP A 214 -20.52 -4.16 -4.76
CA ASP A 214 -21.07 -5.49 -4.99
C ASP A 214 -20.96 -6.41 -3.76
N VAL A 215 -19.83 -6.35 -3.03
CA VAL A 215 -19.60 -7.19 -1.85
C VAL A 215 -20.41 -6.73 -0.65
N SER A 216 -20.55 -5.40 -0.49
CA SER A 216 -21.18 -4.81 0.69
C SER A 216 -22.67 -4.53 0.52
N GLY A 217 -23.14 -4.37 -0.71
CA GLY A 217 -24.48 -3.86 -1.02
C GLY A 217 -24.66 -2.38 -0.65
N LEU A 218 -23.57 -1.65 -0.42
CA LEU A 218 -23.56 -0.22 -0.11
C LEU A 218 -23.24 0.61 -1.37
N ASP A 219 -23.80 1.84 -1.42
CA ASP A 219 -23.50 2.85 -2.44
C ASP A 219 -22.26 3.69 -2.08
#